data_125fb1d48fd9d4e6117da3f997429b0e
#
_entry.id   125fb1d48fd9d4e6117da3f997429b0e
#
_cell.length_a   1.000
_cell.length_b   1.000
_cell.length_c   1.000
_cell.angle_alpha   90.00
_cell.angle_beta   90.00
_cell.angle_gamma   90.00
#
_symmetry.space_group_name_H-M   'P 1'
#
loop_
_entity.id
_entity.type
_entity.pdbx_description
1 polymer ?
#
loop_
_entity_poly.entity_id
_entity_poly.type
_entity_poly.pdbx_seq_one_letter_code
_entity_poly.pdbx_strand_id
1 'polypeptide(L)'
;KSAVSTFLVSPAMVIIFEDFEGFPAHIVQDFITICSQYADHLPLVLVFGVATSVAAIHQVLPHSVSTLLSIQRFQSQPSLVCLQEIISQVLMTPKYSFKLGAKVFRFLYENFLFHDFSLQNFSTGLQFCILEHFYCNPASILCCPSSADREDIIRELTDDELDIIRSLLSFKRHVESCNKQQQAQLLTDIIIELLNGLDSYHWYFFPILDCLHAMAANLPRLPLGKKVRDLYEYSLSPTHIYHQDKYRDALALLRVLAKDELVELIIKCVNILEKFLETALNAKKCPDLFNYKKNMLEFLEQFEKLSGMCKNNFHIVTSGQQPCQPGKEARRKLSTDLSFKRSTQKRKDTPYDQLRQKTVDYMDSLFRKHLRSPQSLPLHEVMYFDKLHKVKEHLIGMPRAAIQTALSDPRHYLKCECCEIEAGAIQDSLPDVSVAYKLHLECSRMINLYDWLQAFKVVLDPDPKASTKTPSKKQKKSDEQLQARFIRAVSELQFMGFIKPTKRKTDHVQRLTWGGC
;
A
#
# COMPACT_ATOMS: atom_id res chain seq x y z
N LYS A 1 44.29 49.31 23.83
CA LYS A 1 43.57 48.99 22.59
C LYS A 1 43.99 47.59 22.18
N SER A 2 43.28 46.59 22.67
CA SER A 2 43.44 45.19 22.27
C SER A 2 42.68 44.97 20.99
N ALA A 3 43.40 44.68 19.93
CA ALA A 3 42.82 44.21 18.67
C ALA A 3 42.29 42.78 18.89
N VAL A 4 40.98 42.65 18.92
CA VAL A 4 40.32 41.35 18.79
C VAL A 4 40.48 40.95 17.33
N SER A 5 41.42 40.02 17.06
CA SER A 5 41.52 39.35 15.77
C SER A 5 40.35 38.41 15.65
N THR A 6 39.28 38.82 14.97
CA THR A 6 38.25 37.94 14.47
C THR A 6 38.90 36.99 13.46
N PHE A 7 39.14 35.78 13.90
CA PHE A 7 39.45 34.67 12.98
C PHE A 7 38.25 34.49 12.04
N LEU A 8 38.36 35.00 10.83
CA LEU A 8 37.50 34.66 9.72
C LEU A 8 37.76 33.19 9.40
N VAL A 9 36.98 32.29 10.00
CA VAL A 9 36.98 30.89 9.62
C VAL A 9 36.50 30.82 8.17
N SER A 10 37.37 30.38 7.27
CA SER A 10 36.99 30.14 5.87
C SER A 10 35.79 29.20 5.82
N PRO A 11 34.75 29.47 5.05
CA PRO A 11 33.61 28.59 4.93
C PRO A 11 34.09 27.22 4.39
N ALA A 12 33.62 26.14 5.01
CA ALA A 12 33.94 24.80 4.54
C ALA A 12 33.30 24.53 3.17
N MET A 13 34.09 23.98 2.25
CA MET A 13 33.59 23.51 0.97
C MET A 13 33.12 22.09 1.08
N VAL A 14 31.84 21.85 0.87
CA VAL A 14 31.20 20.52 0.97
C VAL A 14 31.01 19.95 -0.42
N ILE A 15 31.56 18.77 -0.66
CA ILE A 15 31.42 18.02 -1.93
C ILE A 15 30.61 16.76 -1.63
N ILE A 16 29.49 16.57 -2.32
CA ILE A 16 28.55 15.47 -2.10
C ILE A 16 28.62 14.51 -3.29
N PHE A 17 28.93 13.25 -3.02
CA PHE A 17 28.82 12.16 -3.97
C PHE A 17 27.53 11.41 -3.65
N GLU A 18 26.49 11.58 -4.44
CA GLU A 18 25.17 10.98 -4.18
C GLU A 18 25.18 9.46 -4.35
N ASP A 19 25.94 8.96 -5.32
CA ASP A 19 26.12 7.53 -5.59
C ASP A 19 27.62 7.21 -5.63
N PHE A 20 28.20 6.92 -4.46
CA PHE A 20 29.61 6.59 -4.34
C PHE A 20 30.00 5.31 -5.08
N GLU A 21 29.09 4.34 -5.11
CA GLU A 21 29.33 3.00 -5.70
C GLU A 21 29.30 3.03 -7.24
N GLY A 22 28.63 4.01 -7.83
CA GLY A 22 28.56 4.22 -9.28
C GLY A 22 29.83 4.85 -9.87
N PHE A 23 30.72 5.42 -9.03
CA PHE A 23 31.97 6.02 -9.53
C PHE A 23 33.07 4.98 -9.73
N PRO A 24 33.87 5.10 -10.81
CA PRO A 24 35.07 4.27 -10.98
C PRO A 24 36.06 4.47 -9.82
N ALA A 25 36.48 3.38 -9.20
CA ALA A 25 37.31 3.40 -7.99
C ALA A 25 38.58 4.25 -8.11
N HIS A 26 39.29 4.20 -9.25
CA HIS A 26 40.51 4.95 -9.48
C HIS A 26 40.28 6.46 -9.49
N ILE A 27 39.15 6.94 -10.04
CA ILE A 27 38.81 8.38 -10.08
C ILE A 27 38.60 8.93 -8.67
N VAL A 28 37.89 8.19 -7.84
CA VAL A 28 37.65 8.59 -6.44
C VAL A 28 38.94 8.56 -5.64
N GLN A 29 39.79 7.57 -5.85
CA GLN A 29 41.11 7.45 -5.21
C GLN A 29 42.01 8.63 -5.56
N ASP A 30 42.13 8.95 -6.85
CA ASP A 30 42.92 10.09 -7.33
C ASP A 30 42.37 11.41 -6.79
N PHE A 31 41.06 11.57 -6.82
CA PHE A 31 40.40 12.76 -6.28
C PHE A 31 40.71 12.95 -4.79
N ILE A 32 40.57 11.92 -3.96
CA ILE A 32 40.85 12.00 -2.52
C ILE A 32 42.35 12.31 -2.30
N THR A 33 43.24 11.70 -3.07
CA THR A 33 44.67 11.94 -2.98
C THR A 33 45.01 13.39 -3.31
N ILE A 34 44.39 13.96 -4.34
CA ILE A 34 44.56 15.37 -4.70
C ILE A 34 44.00 16.28 -3.57
N CYS A 35 42.77 15.99 -3.10
CA CYS A 35 42.17 16.78 -2.02
C CYS A 35 43.05 16.77 -0.75
N SER A 36 43.67 15.66 -0.42
CA SER A 36 44.55 15.55 0.76
C SER A 36 45.78 16.46 0.69
N GLN A 37 46.31 16.71 -0.51
CA GLN A 37 47.45 17.63 -0.70
C GLN A 37 47.10 19.09 -0.47
N TYR A 38 45.80 19.45 -0.61
CA TYR A 38 45.31 20.80 -0.44
C TYR A 38 44.53 20.99 0.89
N ALA A 39 44.48 20.00 1.76
CA ALA A 39 43.71 20.01 3.00
C ALA A 39 44.09 21.17 3.94
N ASP A 40 45.37 21.56 3.94
CA ASP A 40 45.87 22.70 4.77
C ASP A 40 45.40 24.05 4.26
N HIS A 41 45.04 24.16 2.96
CA HIS A 41 44.65 25.40 2.33
C HIS A 41 43.15 25.52 2.11
N LEU A 42 42.48 24.38 1.91
CA LEU A 42 41.05 24.33 1.61
C LEU A 42 40.35 23.45 2.66
N PRO A 43 39.42 24.02 3.44
CA PRO A 43 38.62 23.24 4.38
C PRO A 43 37.59 22.41 3.62
N LEU A 44 38.00 21.22 3.17
CA LEU A 44 37.17 20.32 2.37
C LEU A 44 36.45 19.30 3.25
N VAL A 45 35.15 19.15 3.03
CA VAL A 45 34.31 18.10 3.61
C VAL A 45 33.71 17.27 2.48
N LEU A 46 34.02 15.96 2.50
CA LEU A 46 33.47 15.02 1.51
C LEU A 46 32.32 14.25 2.14
N VAL A 47 31.17 14.23 1.47
CA VAL A 47 29.99 13.46 1.88
C VAL A 47 29.76 12.36 0.86
N PHE A 48 29.86 11.09 1.29
CA PHE A 48 29.65 9.94 0.42
C PHE A 48 28.29 9.30 0.71
N GLY A 49 27.39 9.30 -0.27
CA GLY A 49 26.16 8.52 -0.25
C GLY A 49 26.47 7.07 -0.63
N VAL A 50 26.34 6.16 0.34
CA VAL A 50 26.61 4.71 0.15
C VAL A 50 25.29 3.96 0.32
N ALA A 51 24.88 3.25 -0.73
CA ALA A 51 23.59 2.56 -0.74
C ALA A 51 23.62 1.21 0.01
N THR A 52 24.73 0.47 -0.06
CA THR A 52 24.81 -0.90 0.46
C THR A 52 25.36 -0.99 1.89
N SER A 53 26.65 -0.84 2.06
CA SER A 53 27.29 -0.95 3.38
C SER A 53 28.63 -0.22 3.43
N VAL A 54 29.12 0.05 4.64
CA VAL A 54 30.46 0.62 4.85
C VAL A 54 31.57 -0.26 4.23
N ALA A 55 31.32 -1.55 4.07
CA ALA A 55 32.27 -2.44 3.43
C ALA A 55 32.56 -2.04 1.96
N ALA A 56 31.60 -1.42 1.26
CA ALA A 56 31.78 -0.90 -0.09
C ALA A 56 32.89 0.16 -0.14
N ILE A 57 32.97 1.03 0.87
CA ILE A 57 34.05 2.03 0.96
C ILE A 57 35.42 1.35 1.04
N HIS A 58 35.55 0.30 1.85
CA HIS A 58 36.82 -0.44 1.99
C HIS A 58 37.18 -1.27 0.76
N GLN A 59 36.20 -1.63 -0.06
CA GLN A 59 36.45 -2.31 -1.35
C GLN A 59 36.90 -1.32 -2.43
N VAL A 60 36.34 -0.11 -2.44
CA VAL A 60 36.67 0.94 -3.42
C VAL A 60 37.97 1.66 -3.05
N LEU A 61 38.17 1.94 -1.75
CA LEU A 61 39.34 2.69 -1.26
C LEU A 61 40.39 1.75 -0.65
N PRO A 62 41.58 1.63 -1.23
CA PRO A 62 42.71 0.91 -0.64
C PRO A 62 43.15 1.60 0.67
N HIS A 63 43.82 0.88 1.52
CA HIS A 63 44.23 1.36 2.84
C HIS A 63 45.05 2.65 2.78
N SER A 64 45.89 2.82 1.75
CA SER A 64 46.70 4.02 1.53
C SER A 64 45.85 5.29 1.35
N VAL A 65 44.71 5.18 0.70
CA VAL A 65 43.80 6.32 0.49
C VAL A 65 42.88 6.50 1.68
N SER A 66 42.39 5.43 2.29
CA SER A 66 41.48 5.51 3.44
C SER A 66 42.14 6.13 4.69
N THR A 67 43.48 5.99 4.83
CA THR A 67 44.24 6.65 5.91
C THR A 67 44.34 8.17 5.79
N LEU A 68 44.09 8.72 4.58
CA LEU A 68 44.03 10.17 4.36
C LEU A 68 42.70 10.81 4.81
N LEU A 69 41.71 9.99 5.12
CA LEU A 69 40.37 10.45 5.47
C LEU A 69 40.09 10.28 6.96
N SER A 70 39.49 11.29 7.58
CA SER A 70 38.86 11.17 8.90
C SER A 70 37.40 10.82 8.72
N ILE A 71 37.07 9.51 8.72
CA ILE A 71 35.74 9.02 8.34
C ILE A 71 34.78 9.08 9.55
N GLN A 72 33.69 9.83 9.41
CA GLN A 72 32.55 9.79 10.30
C GLN A 72 31.36 9.11 9.62
N ARG A 73 30.69 8.23 10.32
CA ARG A 73 29.57 7.46 9.79
C ARG A 73 28.25 8.02 10.28
N PHE A 74 27.38 8.34 9.34
CA PHE A 74 25.98 8.67 9.59
C PHE A 74 25.12 7.59 8.94
N GLN A 75 24.28 6.95 9.72
CA GLN A 75 23.38 5.92 9.19
C GLN A 75 21.96 6.48 9.15
N SER A 76 21.38 6.54 7.95
CA SER A 76 19.96 6.86 7.79
C SER A 76 19.08 5.74 8.34
N GLN A 77 17.87 6.08 8.73
CA GLN A 77 16.89 5.08 9.15
C GLN A 77 16.53 4.17 7.95
N PRO A 78 16.31 2.87 8.19
CA PRO A 78 15.86 1.97 7.15
C PRO A 78 14.53 2.44 6.53
N SER A 79 14.39 2.35 5.21
CA SER A 79 13.18 2.77 4.48
C SER A 79 11.90 2.14 5.03
N LEU A 80 11.98 0.89 5.53
CA LEU A 80 10.85 0.21 6.19
C LEU A 80 10.39 0.90 7.49
N VAL A 81 11.31 1.49 8.25
CA VAL A 81 10.97 2.23 9.49
C VAL A 81 10.31 3.55 9.11
N CYS A 82 10.89 4.28 8.15
CA CYS A 82 10.31 5.52 7.65
C CYS A 82 8.91 5.29 7.06
N LEU A 83 8.72 4.22 6.28
CA LEU A 83 7.40 3.85 5.78
C LEU A 83 6.40 3.61 6.91
N GLN A 84 6.82 2.88 7.95
CA GLN A 84 5.96 2.62 9.11
C GLN A 84 5.54 3.91 9.80
N GLU A 85 6.44 4.87 9.92
CA GLU A 85 6.15 6.19 10.49
C GLU A 85 5.18 6.98 9.60
N ILE A 86 5.38 6.98 8.28
CA ILE A 86 4.45 7.61 7.33
C ILE A 86 3.05 6.99 7.46
N ILE A 87 2.94 5.66 7.47
CA ILE A 87 1.66 4.97 7.61
C ILE A 87 0.98 5.34 8.94
N SER A 88 1.71 5.33 10.04
CA SER A 88 1.15 5.62 11.37
C SER A 88 0.74 7.08 11.54
N GLN A 89 1.52 8.03 10.99
CA GLN A 89 1.27 9.46 11.18
C GLN A 89 0.27 10.04 10.17
N VAL A 90 0.17 9.46 8.96
CA VAL A 90 -0.67 10.00 7.88
C VAL A 90 -1.95 9.18 7.70
N LEU A 91 -1.85 7.85 7.63
CA LEU A 91 -2.99 7.00 7.31
C LEU A 91 -3.72 6.50 8.56
N MET A 92 -2.97 6.08 9.59
CA MET A 92 -3.52 5.50 10.83
C MET A 92 -3.75 6.57 11.90
N THR A 93 -4.23 7.73 11.54
CA THR A 93 -4.52 8.84 12.46
C THR A 93 -5.90 9.41 12.18
N PRO A 94 -6.66 9.81 13.21
CA PRO A 94 -7.94 10.49 13.03
C PRO A 94 -7.79 11.96 12.56
N LYS A 95 -6.57 12.51 12.52
CA LYS A 95 -6.33 13.91 12.18
C LYS A 95 -6.71 14.28 10.75
N TYR A 96 -6.53 13.34 9.81
CA TYR A 96 -6.81 13.55 8.39
C TYR A 96 -8.04 12.76 8.00
N SER A 97 -8.99 13.42 7.35
CA SER A 97 -10.24 12.77 6.92
C SER A 97 -10.02 11.81 5.75
N PHE A 98 -9.08 12.11 4.85
CA PHE A 98 -8.75 11.23 3.73
C PHE A 98 -8.10 9.91 4.20
N LYS A 99 -8.60 8.79 3.67
CA LYS A 99 -8.11 7.43 3.94
C LYS A 99 -7.99 6.62 2.65
N LEU A 100 -7.11 5.63 2.65
CA LEU A 100 -7.01 4.67 1.56
C LEU A 100 -7.91 3.47 1.84
N GLY A 101 -8.58 2.96 0.79
CA GLY A 101 -9.26 1.69 0.84
C GLY A 101 -8.28 0.51 0.84
N ALA A 102 -8.72 -0.67 1.28
CA ALA A 102 -7.86 -1.85 1.47
C ALA A 102 -7.04 -2.22 0.23
N LYS A 103 -7.68 -2.23 -0.94
CA LYS A 103 -7.04 -2.63 -2.20
C LYS A 103 -5.95 -1.67 -2.65
N VAL A 104 -6.21 -0.35 -2.50
CA VAL A 104 -5.26 0.70 -2.88
C VAL A 104 -4.10 0.72 -1.90
N PHE A 105 -4.38 0.64 -0.59
CA PHE A 105 -3.34 0.57 0.44
C PHE A 105 -2.41 -0.62 0.21
N ARG A 106 -2.98 -1.82 -0.01
CA ARG A 106 -2.21 -3.03 -0.32
C ARG A 106 -1.33 -2.83 -1.54
N PHE A 107 -1.89 -2.30 -2.63
CA PHE A 107 -1.15 -2.10 -3.87
C PHE A 107 0.06 -1.17 -3.69
N LEU A 108 -0.11 -0.01 -3.04
CA LEU A 108 1.01 0.92 -2.79
C LEU A 108 2.07 0.28 -1.88
N TYR A 109 1.62 -0.44 -0.87
CA TYR A 109 2.47 -1.12 0.08
C TYR A 109 3.25 -2.29 -0.53
N GLU A 110 2.60 -3.14 -1.33
CA GLU A 110 3.24 -4.24 -2.06
C GLU A 110 4.23 -3.71 -3.10
N ASN A 111 3.89 -2.63 -3.80
CA ASN A 111 4.79 -1.99 -4.75
C ASN A 111 6.08 -1.53 -4.07
N PHE A 112 5.97 -0.89 -2.91
CA PHE A 112 7.14 -0.52 -2.11
C PHE A 112 7.93 -1.76 -1.66
N LEU A 113 7.29 -2.82 -1.14
CA LEU A 113 8.00 -3.96 -0.56
C LEU A 113 8.70 -4.85 -1.59
N PHE A 114 8.10 -5.04 -2.76
CA PHE A 114 8.51 -6.07 -3.70
C PHE A 114 9.15 -5.51 -4.98
N HIS A 115 9.03 -4.20 -5.24
CA HIS A 115 9.52 -3.62 -6.48
C HIS A 115 10.68 -2.65 -6.29
N ASP A 116 10.53 -1.61 -5.49
CA ASP A 116 11.51 -0.51 -5.53
C ASP A 116 12.09 -0.06 -4.18
N PHE A 117 11.48 -0.37 -3.05
CA PHE A 117 11.82 0.16 -1.72
C PHE A 117 11.91 1.69 -1.66
N SER A 118 11.30 2.39 -2.61
CA SER A 118 11.36 3.84 -2.76
C SER A 118 10.26 4.53 -1.99
N LEU A 119 10.63 5.29 -0.95
CA LEU A 119 9.70 6.14 -0.20
C LEU A 119 9.16 7.27 -1.09
N GLN A 120 9.97 7.74 -2.04
CA GLN A 120 9.55 8.76 -3.00
C GLN A 120 8.38 8.26 -3.86
N ASN A 121 8.50 7.05 -4.42
CA ASN A 121 7.44 6.46 -5.24
C ASN A 121 6.18 6.17 -4.44
N PHE A 122 6.33 5.69 -3.19
CA PHE A 122 5.20 5.52 -2.28
C PHE A 122 4.49 6.86 -1.99
N SER A 123 5.27 7.93 -1.70
CA SER A 123 4.74 9.27 -1.45
C SER A 123 4.04 9.85 -2.69
N THR A 124 4.65 9.72 -3.86
CA THR A 124 4.06 10.16 -5.14
C THR A 124 2.76 9.40 -5.44
N GLY A 125 2.74 8.08 -5.18
CA GLY A 125 1.53 7.27 -5.32
C GLY A 125 0.42 7.71 -4.36
N LEU A 126 0.77 8.04 -3.12
CA LEU A 126 -0.20 8.58 -2.15
C LEU A 126 -0.73 9.96 -2.57
N GLN A 127 0.15 10.85 -3.03
CA GLN A 127 -0.24 12.16 -3.56
C GLN A 127 -1.18 12.03 -4.76
N PHE A 128 -0.91 11.09 -5.66
CA PHE A 128 -1.80 10.79 -6.78
C PHE A 128 -3.18 10.31 -6.30
N CYS A 129 -3.24 9.43 -5.30
CA CYS A 129 -4.51 8.98 -4.73
C CYS A 129 -5.32 10.14 -4.13
N ILE A 130 -4.66 11.08 -3.44
CA ILE A 130 -5.29 12.28 -2.89
C ILE A 130 -5.82 13.16 -4.02
N LEU A 131 -4.99 13.44 -5.04
CA LEU A 131 -5.37 14.24 -6.20
C LEU A 131 -6.61 13.64 -6.91
N GLU A 132 -6.57 12.35 -7.23
CA GLU A 132 -7.67 11.64 -7.89
C GLU A 132 -8.95 11.63 -7.05
N HIS A 133 -8.82 11.50 -5.72
CA HIS A 133 -9.96 11.53 -4.81
C HIS A 133 -10.69 12.87 -4.85
N PHE A 134 -9.94 13.98 -4.73
CA PHE A 134 -10.54 15.31 -4.69
C PHE A 134 -10.92 15.85 -6.08
N TYR A 135 -10.25 15.42 -7.13
CA TYR A 135 -10.54 15.86 -8.49
C TYR A 135 -11.72 15.11 -9.12
N CYS A 136 -11.79 13.80 -8.93
CA CYS A 136 -12.76 12.93 -9.62
C CYS A 136 -13.96 12.50 -8.78
N ASN A 137 -14.05 12.94 -7.54
CA ASN A 137 -15.18 12.60 -6.66
C ASN A 137 -15.84 13.89 -6.15
N PRO A 138 -16.99 14.31 -6.71
CA PRO A 138 -17.67 15.51 -6.24
C PRO A 138 -18.04 15.48 -4.75
N ALA A 139 -18.35 14.28 -4.22
CA ALA A 139 -18.65 14.13 -2.79
C ALA A 139 -17.44 14.36 -1.88
N SER A 140 -16.22 14.38 -2.43
CA SER A 140 -14.98 14.61 -1.64
C SER A 140 -14.87 16.02 -1.06
N ILE A 141 -15.68 16.98 -1.52
CA ILE A 141 -15.79 18.31 -0.91
C ILE A 141 -16.16 18.21 0.58
N LEU A 142 -16.89 17.16 0.97
CA LEU A 142 -17.27 16.86 2.36
C LEU A 142 -16.14 16.24 3.18
N CYS A 143 -15.01 15.87 2.56
CA CYS A 143 -13.83 15.33 3.22
C CYS A 143 -13.00 16.43 3.90
N CYS A 144 -13.66 17.29 4.66
CA CYS A 144 -13.07 18.42 5.37
C CYS A 144 -12.65 17.99 6.79
N PRO A 145 -11.48 18.43 7.30
CA PRO A 145 -11.03 18.08 8.66
C PRO A 145 -11.80 18.83 9.75
N SER A 146 -12.39 19.98 9.44
CA SER A 146 -13.20 20.81 10.37
C SER A 146 -14.68 20.45 10.25
N SER A 147 -15.30 20.08 11.36
CA SER A 147 -16.75 19.81 11.38
C SER A 147 -17.59 21.06 11.15
N ALA A 148 -17.15 22.23 11.63
CA ALA A 148 -17.86 23.49 11.43
C ALA A 148 -17.88 23.90 9.95
N ASP A 149 -16.70 23.92 9.30
CA ASP A 149 -16.60 24.26 7.87
C ASP A 149 -17.41 23.28 7.01
N ARG A 150 -17.46 21.99 7.41
CA ARG A 150 -18.24 20.97 6.72
C ARG A 150 -19.75 21.22 6.83
N GLU A 151 -20.24 21.64 7.99
CA GLU A 151 -21.64 21.98 8.17
C GLU A 151 -22.05 23.17 7.30
N ASP A 152 -21.20 24.19 7.19
CA ASP A 152 -21.44 25.35 6.32
C ASP A 152 -21.46 24.92 4.84
N ILE A 153 -20.48 24.11 4.39
CA ILE A 153 -20.46 23.55 3.04
C ILE A 153 -21.73 22.75 2.75
N ILE A 154 -22.21 21.88 3.67
CA ILE A 154 -23.41 21.05 3.46
C ILE A 154 -24.66 21.91 3.29
N ARG A 155 -24.74 23.05 3.98
CA ARG A 155 -25.90 23.99 3.85
C ARG A 155 -25.88 24.76 2.53
N GLU A 156 -24.72 24.93 1.91
CA GLU A 156 -24.53 25.63 0.64
C GLU A 156 -24.61 24.70 -0.59
N LEU A 157 -24.71 23.36 -0.40
CA LEU A 157 -24.77 22.39 -1.50
C LEU A 157 -26.01 22.62 -2.38
N THR A 158 -25.79 22.51 -3.68
CA THR A 158 -26.84 22.53 -4.69
C THR A 158 -27.65 21.23 -4.71
N ASP A 159 -28.86 21.26 -5.28
CA ASP A 159 -29.68 20.05 -5.41
C ASP A 159 -29.00 18.96 -6.24
N ASP A 160 -28.26 19.33 -7.28
CA ASP A 160 -27.50 18.38 -8.11
C ASP A 160 -26.40 17.66 -7.31
N GLU A 161 -25.70 18.38 -6.43
CA GLU A 161 -24.66 17.81 -5.55
C GLU A 161 -25.27 16.91 -4.49
N LEU A 162 -26.44 17.28 -3.95
CA LEU A 162 -27.20 16.42 -3.03
C LEU A 162 -27.66 15.13 -3.71
N ASP A 163 -28.04 15.18 -4.99
CA ASP A 163 -28.40 13.98 -5.75
C ASP A 163 -27.20 13.06 -6.01
N ILE A 164 -26.00 13.61 -6.17
CA ILE A 164 -24.77 12.81 -6.23
C ILE A 164 -24.57 12.05 -4.91
N ILE A 165 -24.74 12.73 -3.75
CA ILE A 165 -24.62 12.09 -2.43
C ILE A 165 -25.71 11.02 -2.25
N ARG A 166 -26.94 11.27 -2.66
CA ARG A 166 -28.05 10.29 -2.66
C ARG A 166 -27.72 9.07 -3.52
N SER A 167 -26.93 9.23 -4.58
CA SER A 167 -26.55 8.15 -5.48
C SER A 167 -25.54 7.17 -4.87
N LEU A 168 -24.80 7.57 -3.82
CA LEU A 168 -23.78 6.74 -3.17
C LEU A 168 -24.38 5.45 -2.63
N LEU A 169 -23.69 4.34 -2.86
CA LEU A 169 -24.18 3.01 -2.50
C LEU A 169 -24.35 2.82 -0.99
N SER A 170 -23.43 3.38 -0.20
CA SER A 170 -23.52 3.30 1.27
C SER A 170 -24.69 4.10 1.81
N PHE A 171 -24.97 5.27 1.23
CA PHE A 171 -26.10 6.11 1.61
C PHE A 171 -27.43 5.44 1.25
N LYS A 172 -27.56 4.86 0.05
CA LYS A 172 -28.76 4.10 -0.36
C LYS A 172 -29.08 2.98 0.61
N ARG A 173 -28.08 2.15 0.96
CA ARG A 173 -28.23 1.08 1.95
C ARG A 173 -28.69 1.61 3.31
N HIS A 174 -28.17 2.76 3.72
CA HIS A 174 -28.57 3.38 4.99
C HIS A 174 -30.03 3.79 4.96
N VAL A 175 -30.46 4.50 3.91
CA VAL A 175 -31.86 4.93 3.74
C VAL A 175 -32.83 3.75 3.67
N GLU A 176 -32.45 2.66 2.99
CA GLU A 176 -33.24 1.41 2.94
C GLU A 176 -33.38 0.75 4.33
N SER A 177 -32.38 0.91 5.19
CA SER A 177 -32.38 0.35 6.55
C SER A 177 -33.10 1.25 7.59
N CYS A 178 -33.36 2.51 7.25
CA CYS A 178 -33.97 3.48 8.15
C CYS A 178 -35.49 3.32 8.21
N ASN A 179 -36.05 3.54 9.41
CA ASN A 179 -37.51 3.57 9.64
C ASN A 179 -38.13 4.83 9.02
N LYS A 180 -39.42 4.75 8.62
CA LYS A 180 -40.19 5.87 8.00
C LYS A 180 -40.17 7.18 8.78
N GLN A 181 -39.97 7.15 10.10
CA GLN A 181 -39.86 8.34 10.94
C GLN A 181 -38.54 9.11 10.74
N GLN A 182 -37.45 8.44 10.43
CA GLN A 182 -36.15 9.08 10.15
C GLN A 182 -36.07 9.65 8.73
N GLN A 183 -36.94 9.21 7.82
CA GLN A 183 -37.04 9.76 6.46
C GLN A 183 -37.69 11.17 6.39
N ALA A 184 -38.28 11.64 7.48
CA ALA A 184 -38.88 12.96 7.56
C ALA A 184 -37.89 14.08 7.98
N GLN A 185 -36.65 13.73 8.34
CA GLN A 185 -35.59 14.70 8.64
C GLN A 185 -35.06 15.35 7.37
N LEU A 186 -34.55 16.59 7.50
CA LEU A 186 -33.90 17.26 6.39
C LEU A 186 -32.67 16.42 5.94
N LEU A 187 -32.49 16.27 4.65
CA LEU A 187 -31.40 15.49 4.10
C LEU A 187 -30.00 15.98 4.58
N THR A 188 -29.86 17.29 4.67
CA THR A 188 -28.65 17.96 5.16
C THR A 188 -28.32 17.56 6.60
N ASP A 189 -29.30 17.47 7.48
CA ASP A 189 -29.12 17.09 8.88
C ASP A 189 -28.67 15.61 8.99
N ILE A 190 -29.26 14.74 8.17
CA ILE A 190 -28.87 13.33 8.11
C ILE A 190 -27.41 13.20 7.65
N ILE A 191 -27.00 13.94 6.61
CA ILE A 191 -25.62 13.91 6.11
C ILE A 191 -24.65 14.39 7.20
N ILE A 192 -24.97 15.46 7.92
CA ILE A 192 -24.16 15.99 9.02
C ILE A 192 -24.02 14.94 10.13
N GLU A 193 -25.12 14.32 10.54
CA GLU A 193 -25.09 13.29 11.58
C GLU A 193 -24.23 12.08 11.18
N LEU A 194 -24.36 11.60 9.94
CA LEU A 194 -23.60 10.47 9.43
C LEU A 194 -22.10 10.76 9.32
N LEU A 195 -21.72 11.95 8.86
CA LEU A 195 -20.31 12.35 8.77
C LEU A 195 -19.68 12.57 10.15
N ASN A 196 -20.42 13.15 11.09
CA ASN A 196 -19.96 13.25 12.47
C ASN A 196 -19.83 11.87 13.13
N GLY A 197 -20.71 10.94 12.80
CA GLY A 197 -20.62 9.54 13.21
C GLY A 197 -19.37 8.86 12.64
N LEU A 198 -19.02 9.11 11.38
CA LEU A 198 -17.82 8.58 10.72
C LEU A 198 -16.53 9.17 11.32
N ASP A 199 -16.52 10.46 11.63
CA ASP A 199 -15.40 11.09 12.36
C ASP A 199 -15.22 10.46 13.75
N SER A 200 -16.31 10.35 14.51
CA SER A 200 -16.28 9.71 15.83
C SER A 200 -15.76 8.27 15.76
N TYR A 201 -16.18 7.53 14.74
CA TYR A 201 -15.66 6.18 14.48
C TYR A 201 -14.14 6.18 14.35
N HIS A 202 -13.51 7.07 13.55
CA HIS A 202 -12.06 7.12 13.37
C HIS A 202 -11.31 7.44 14.67
N TRP A 203 -11.87 8.30 15.53
CA TRP A 203 -11.28 8.64 16.82
C TRP A 203 -11.19 7.45 17.78
N TYR A 204 -12.13 6.51 17.72
CA TYR A 204 -12.09 5.27 18.50
C TYR A 204 -11.35 4.15 17.79
N PHE A 205 -11.44 4.07 16.47
CA PHE A 205 -10.91 2.98 15.67
C PHE A 205 -9.40 2.80 15.81
N PHE A 206 -8.61 3.87 15.64
CA PHE A 206 -7.16 3.77 15.64
C PHE A 206 -6.57 3.35 16.99
N PRO A 207 -6.88 3.98 18.13
CA PRO A 207 -6.33 3.55 19.41
C PRO A 207 -6.76 2.14 19.81
N ILE A 208 -7.97 1.72 19.44
CA ILE A 208 -8.43 0.35 19.71
C ILE A 208 -7.76 -0.65 18.76
N LEU A 209 -7.43 -0.27 17.52
CA LEU A 209 -6.66 -1.08 16.59
C LEU A 209 -5.22 -1.30 17.12
N ASP A 210 -4.60 -0.25 17.66
CA ASP A 210 -3.28 -0.34 18.28
C ASP A 210 -3.31 -1.24 19.54
N CYS A 211 -4.38 -1.21 20.34
CA CYS A 211 -4.58 -2.15 21.45
C CYS A 211 -4.69 -3.60 20.95
N LEU A 212 -5.45 -3.85 19.88
CA LEU A 212 -5.54 -5.18 19.28
C LEU A 212 -4.17 -5.65 18.77
N HIS A 213 -3.41 -4.74 18.12
CA HIS A 213 -2.06 -5.04 17.68
C HIS A 213 -1.14 -5.40 18.87
N ALA A 214 -1.15 -4.61 19.94
CA ALA A 214 -0.35 -4.88 21.13
C ALA A 214 -0.65 -6.26 21.75
N MET A 215 -1.91 -6.68 21.70
CA MET A 215 -2.31 -8.02 22.19
C MET A 215 -1.94 -9.15 21.23
N ALA A 216 -1.92 -8.91 19.91
CA ALA A 216 -1.75 -9.95 18.91
C ALA A 216 -0.31 -10.10 18.39
N ALA A 217 0.51 -9.05 18.46
CA ALA A 217 1.82 -8.98 17.80
C ALA A 217 2.86 -9.99 18.31
N ASN A 218 2.72 -10.48 19.54
CA ASN A 218 3.64 -11.43 20.16
C ASN A 218 3.06 -12.85 20.31
N LEU A 219 1.85 -13.07 19.79
CA LEU A 219 1.24 -14.39 19.86
C LEU A 219 1.97 -15.41 18.98
N PRO A 220 2.04 -16.69 19.39
CA PRO A 220 2.60 -17.73 18.56
C PRO A 220 1.82 -17.83 17.22
N ARG A 221 2.53 -18.12 16.13
CA ARG A 221 2.01 -18.16 14.74
C ARG A 221 1.56 -16.81 14.16
N LEU A 222 1.57 -15.72 14.92
CA LEU A 222 1.25 -14.35 14.47
C LEU A 222 -0.02 -14.29 13.60
N PRO A 223 -1.19 -14.72 14.09
CA PRO A 223 -2.38 -14.88 13.27
C PRO A 223 -2.82 -13.57 12.57
N LEU A 224 -2.61 -12.42 13.20
CA LEU A 224 -2.96 -11.09 12.66
C LEU A 224 -1.76 -10.31 12.10
N GLY A 225 -0.62 -10.98 11.91
CA GLY A 225 0.62 -10.33 11.46
C GLY A 225 1.42 -9.71 12.60
N LYS A 226 2.69 -9.40 12.33
CA LYS A 226 3.62 -8.82 13.31
C LYS A 226 3.57 -7.29 13.32
N LYS A 227 3.22 -6.69 12.21
CA LYS A 227 3.25 -5.23 12.03
C LYS A 227 1.85 -4.63 12.07
N VAL A 228 1.74 -3.43 12.64
CA VAL A 228 0.44 -2.71 12.73
C VAL A 228 -0.20 -2.53 11.35
N ARG A 229 0.59 -2.30 10.32
CA ARG A 229 0.12 -2.12 8.95
C ARG A 229 -0.58 -3.36 8.38
N ASP A 230 -0.12 -4.57 8.75
CA ASP A 230 -0.75 -5.82 8.30
C ASP A 230 -2.15 -5.93 8.92
N LEU A 231 -2.26 -5.60 10.20
CA LEU A 231 -3.52 -5.55 10.92
C LEU A 231 -4.45 -4.44 10.37
N TYR A 232 -3.89 -3.28 10.02
CA TYR A 232 -4.64 -2.18 9.40
C TYR A 232 -5.24 -2.61 8.06
N GLU A 233 -4.48 -3.27 7.20
CA GLU A 233 -4.99 -3.82 5.95
C GLU A 233 -6.16 -4.79 6.17
N TYR A 234 -6.04 -5.71 7.15
CA TYR A 234 -7.13 -6.62 7.50
C TYR A 234 -8.36 -5.89 7.99
N SER A 235 -8.20 -4.81 8.73
CA SER A 235 -9.31 -4.02 9.28
C SER A 235 -10.08 -3.22 8.23
N LEU A 236 -9.43 -2.87 7.11
CA LEU A 236 -10.05 -2.19 5.97
C LEU A 236 -10.83 -3.15 5.04
N SER A 237 -10.73 -4.46 5.26
CA SER A 237 -11.45 -5.47 4.47
C SER A 237 -12.97 -5.26 4.52
N PRO A 238 -13.73 -5.66 3.48
CA PRO A 238 -15.21 -5.59 3.50
C PRO A 238 -15.84 -6.37 4.66
N THR A 239 -15.19 -7.47 5.06
CA THR A 239 -15.64 -8.28 6.20
C THR A 239 -15.08 -7.71 7.49
N HIS A 240 -15.92 -7.61 8.52
CA HIS A 240 -15.45 -7.17 9.84
C HIS A 240 -14.30 -8.06 10.34
N ILE A 241 -13.29 -7.45 10.95
CA ILE A 241 -12.09 -8.15 11.43
C ILE A 241 -12.44 -9.29 12.40
N TYR A 242 -13.44 -9.11 13.23
CA TYR A 242 -13.88 -10.08 14.23
C TYR A 242 -14.66 -11.29 13.65
N HIS A 243 -15.02 -11.27 12.35
CA HIS A 243 -15.60 -12.42 11.64
C HIS A 243 -14.53 -13.28 10.93
N GLN A 244 -13.29 -12.78 10.82
CA GLN A 244 -12.21 -13.50 10.16
C GLN A 244 -11.65 -14.60 11.06
N ASP A 245 -11.25 -15.74 10.47
CA ASP A 245 -10.70 -16.88 11.21
C ASP A 245 -9.43 -16.51 11.96
N LYS A 246 -8.58 -15.68 11.37
CA LYS A 246 -7.35 -15.18 11.99
C LYS A 246 -7.58 -14.45 13.32
N TYR A 247 -8.68 -13.69 13.41
CA TYR A 247 -9.06 -13.04 14.67
C TYR A 247 -9.52 -14.04 15.71
N ARG A 248 -10.31 -15.05 15.31
CA ARG A 248 -10.76 -16.12 16.22
C ARG A 248 -9.58 -16.93 16.77
N ASP A 249 -8.58 -17.21 15.92
CA ASP A 249 -7.34 -17.88 16.32
C ASP A 249 -6.56 -17.03 17.33
N ALA A 250 -6.45 -15.70 17.10
CA ALA A 250 -5.82 -14.80 18.05
C ALA A 250 -6.52 -14.79 19.41
N LEU A 251 -7.86 -14.71 19.45
CA LEU A 251 -8.62 -14.79 20.70
C LEU A 251 -8.45 -16.13 21.41
N ALA A 252 -8.43 -17.23 20.66
CA ALA A 252 -8.21 -18.57 21.22
C ALA A 252 -6.83 -18.65 21.91
N LEU A 253 -5.79 -18.07 21.30
CA LEU A 253 -4.45 -17.99 21.90
C LEU A 253 -4.42 -17.10 23.14
N LEU A 254 -5.09 -15.93 23.13
CA LEU A 254 -5.20 -15.05 24.29
C LEU A 254 -5.85 -15.74 25.49
N ARG A 255 -6.82 -16.62 25.26
CA ARG A 255 -7.51 -17.41 26.30
C ARG A 255 -6.64 -18.48 26.95
N VAL A 256 -5.44 -18.75 26.43
CA VAL A 256 -4.50 -19.77 26.95
C VAL A 256 -3.22 -19.15 27.50
N LEU A 257 -3.05 -17.83 27.42
CA LEU A 257 -1.85 -17.13 27.88
C LEU A 257 -1.60 -17.30 29.37
N ALA A 258 -0.32 -17.28 29.74
CA ALA A 258 0.12 -17.20 31.11
C ALA A 258 -0.25 -15.84 31.74
N LYS A 259 -0.30 -15.79 33.08
CA LYS A 259 -0.71 -14.59 33.81
C LYS A 259 0.18 -13.40 33.50
N ASP A 260 1.50 -13.59 33.60
CA ASP A 260 2.47 -12.52 33.47
C ASP A 260 2.46 -11.94 32.05
N GLU A 261 2.31 -12.81 31.03
CA GLU A 261 2.18 -12.41 29.63
C GLU A 261 0.91 -11.58 29.40
N LEU A 262 -0.24 -12.03 29.92
CA LEU A 262 -1.49 -11.29 29.76
C LEU A 262 -1.46 -9.94 30.46
N VAL A 263 -0.92 -9.87 31.67
CA VAL A 263 -0.75 -8.61 32.43
C VAL A 263 0.14 -7.64 31.66
N GLU A 264 1.26 -8.10 31.08
CA GLU A 264 2.12 -7.26 30.25
C GLU A 264 1.39 -6.69 29.03
N LEU A 265 0.55 -7.49 28.36
CA LEU A 265 -0.25 -7.04 27.22
C LEU A 265 -1.29 -5.98 27.62
N ILE A 266 -1.96 -6.15 28.77
CA ILE A 266 -2.92 -5.17 29.27
C ILE A 266 -2.20 -3.86 29.63
N ILE A 267 -1.02 -3.92 30.25
CA ILE A 267 -0.21 -2.73 30.55
C ILE A 267 0.14 -1.99 29.25
N LYS A 268 0.53 -2.71 28.18
CA LYS A 268 0.78 -2.10 26.86
C LYS A 268 -0.46 -1.39 26.33
N CYS A 269 -1.64 -2.00 26.44
CA CYS A 269 -2.90 -1.35 26.03
C CYS A 269 -3.19 -0.08 26.85
N VAL A 270 -3.01 -0.13 28.17
CA VAL A 270 -3.19 1.05 29.03
C VAL A 270 -2.25 2.18 28.61
N ASN A 271 -0.98 1.89 28.37
CA ASN A 271 0.01 2.88 27.92
C ASN A 271 -0.33 3.49 26.56
N ILE A 272 -0.86 2.68 25.62
CA ILE A 272 -1.33 3.17 24.31
C ILE A 272 -2.49 4.16 24.49
N LEU A 273 -3.49 3.80 25.29
CA LEU A 273 -4.64 4.68 25.57
C LEU A 273 -4.20 5.95 26.32
N GLU A 274 -3.27 5.83 27.27
CA GLU A 274 -2.74 6.97 28.02
C GLU A 274 -2.04 7.96 27.09
N LYS A 275 -1.08 7.47 26.29
CA LYS A 275 -0.37 8.29 25.29
C LYS A 275 -1.34 8.96 24.30
N PHE A 276 -2.39 8.25 23.87
CA PHE A 276 -3.39 8.84 22.98
C PHE A 276 -4.18 9.95 23.68
N LEU A 277 -4.52 9.77 24.96
CA LEU A 277 -5.29 10.73 25.77
C LEU A 277 -4.48 11.91 26.31
N GLU A 278 -3.15 11.90 26.23
CA GLU A 278 -2.28 13.02 26.67
C GLU A 278 -2.64 14.34 25.97
N THR A 279 -3.12 14.27 24.73
CA THR A 279 -3.57 15.46 24.02
C THR A 279 -4.99 15.85 24.45
N ALA A 280 -5.16 17.08 24.95
CA ALA A 280 -6.46 17.58 25.43
C ALA A 280 -7.58 17.48 24.39
N LEU A 281 -7.24 17.63 23.07
CA LEU A 281 -8.17 17.46 21.97
C LEU A 281 -8.69 16.01 21.90
N ASN A 282 -7.81 15.03 22.02
CA ASN A 282 -8.14 13.60 21.94
C ASN A 282 -9.05 13.20 23.12
N ALA A 283 -8.70 13.65 24.31
CA ALA A 283 -9.50 13.41 25.53
C ALA A 283 -10.92 13.97 25.41
N LYS A 284 -11.09 15.17 24.80
CA LYS A 284 -12.41 15.79 24.60
C LYS A 284 -13.25 15.03 23.55
N LYS A 285 -12.62 14.54 22.50
CA LYS A 285 -13.32 13.83 21.41
C LYS A 285 -13.69 12.37 21.74
N CYS A 286 -12.98 11.74 22.68
CA CYS A 286 -13.16 10.32 23.02
C CYS A 286 -13.33 10.09 24.54
N PRO A 287 -14.41 10.57 25.16
CA PRO A 287 -14.59 10.43 26.62
C PRO A 287 -14.67 8.96 27.07
N ASP A 288 -15.21 8.06 26.27
CA ASP A 288 -15.33 6.65 26.62
C ASP A 288 -13.98 5.93 26.74
N LEU A 289 -12.92 6.39 26.04
CA LEU A 289 -11.60 5.79 26.15
C LEU A 289 -11.04 5.88 27.57
N PHE A 290 -11.40 6.92 28.31
CA PHE A 290 -11.04 7.06 29.70
C PHE A 290 -11.66 5.95 30.57
N ASN A 291 -12.93 5.63 30.32
CA ASN A 291 -13.62 4.53 30.99
C ASN A 291 -13.01 3.18 30.64
N TYR A 292 -12.60 2.98 29.37
CA TYR A 292 -11.93 1.74 28.94
C TYR A 292 -10.57 1.58 29.62
N LYS A 293 -9.78 2.66 29.71
CA LYS A 293 -8.52 2.67 30.47
C LYS A 293 -8.76 2.30 31.93
N LYS A 294 -9.77 2.92 32.59
CA LYS A 294 -10.12 2.64 33.98
C LYS A 294 -10.47 1.17 34.20
N ASN A 295 -11.31 0.61 33.36
CA ASN A 295 -11.71 -0.81 33.45
C ASN A 295 -10.49 -1.74 33.28
N MET A 296 -9.54 -1.42 32.37
CA MET A 296 -8.31 -2.19 32.20
C MET A 296 -7.42 -2.13 33.47
N LEU A 297 -7.34 -0.96 34.13
CA LEU A 297 -6.62 -0.82 35.40
C LEU A 297 -7.28 -1.64 36.51
N GLU A 298 -8.61 -1.68 36.57
CA GLU A 298 -9.34 -2.52 37.54
C GLU A 298 -9.05 -4.03 37.32
N PHE A 299 -8.93 -4.49 36.07
CA PHE A 299 -8.47 -5.85 35.81
C PHE A 299 -7.04 -6.11 36.28
N LEU A 300 -6.10 -5.16 36.10
CA LEU A 300 -4.74 -5.29 36.59
C LEU A 300 -4.70 -5.42 38.11
N GLU A 301 -5.46 -4.60 38.85
CA GLU A 301 -5.57 -4.71 40.31
C GLU A 301 -6.13 -6.08 40.76
N GLN A 302 -7.10 -6.63 40.02
CA GLN A 302 -7.64 -7.97 40.32
C GLN A 302 -6.58 -9.06 40.12
N PHE A 303 -5.75 -8.95 39.04
CA PHE A 303 -4.62 -9.88 38.84
C PHE A 303 -3.57 -9.78 39.92
N GLU A 304 -3.28 -8.59 40.45
CA GLU A 304 -2.34 -8.37 41.56
C GLU A 304 -2.87 -8.98 42.84
N LYS A 305 -4.15 -8.79 43.17
CA LYS A 305 -4.79 -9.38 44.35
C LYS A 305 -4.73 -10.91 44.32
N LEU A 306 -4.94 -11.54 43.18
CA LEU A 306 -4.76 -12.98 43.02
C LEU A 306 -3.31 -13.43 43.22
N SER A 307 -2.32 -12.58 42.87
CA SER A 307 -0.89 -12.86 43.12
C SER A 307 -0.54 -12.85 44.61
N GLY A 308 -1.11 -11.90 45.35
CA GLY A 308 -0.94 -11.82 46.82
C GLY A 308 -1.53 -13.01 47.55
N MET A 309 -2.70 -13.49 47.11
CA MET A 309 -3.33 -14.71 47.69
C MET A 309 -2.51 -15.97 47.43
N CYS A 310 -1.88 -16.11 46.26
CA CYS A 310 -1.03 -17.27 45.97
C CYS A 310 0.25 -17.29 46.80
N LYS A 311 0.87 -16.15 47.11
CA LYS A 311 2.05 -16.07 48.00
C LYS A 311 1.72 -16.51 49.43
N ASN A 312 0.56 -16.15 49.94
CA ASN A 312 0.13 -16.54 51.30
C ASN A 312 -0.24 -18.03 51.37
N ASN A 313 -0.73 -18.66 50.32
CA ASN A 313 -1.05 -20.09 50.29
C ASN A 313 0.21 -20.98 50.11
N PHE A 314 1.31 -20.46 49.55
CA PHE A 314 2.54 -21.22 49.40
C PHE A 314 3.31 -21.38 50.72
N HIS A 315 3.09 -20.50 51.72
CA HIS A 315 3.69 -20.63 53.05
C HIS A 315 3.02 -21.66 53.94
N ILE A 316 1.84 -22.18 53.58
CA ILE A 316 1.10 -23.15 54.41
C ILE A 316 1.39 -24.61 54.02
N VAL A 317 1.98 -24.87 52.85
CA VAL A 317 2.18 -26.25 52.34
C VAL A 317 3.62 -26.78 52.50
N THR A 318 4.56 -25.97 52.94
CA THR A 318 5.98 -26.38 53.09
C THR A 318 6.37 -26.89 54.47
N SER A 319 5.44 -27.26 55.33
CA SER A 319 5.72 -27.97 56.59
C SER A 319 5.25 -29.43 56.50
N GLY A 320 6.09 -30.28 55.94
CA GLY A 320 5.96 -31.72 56.12
C GLY A 320 5.90 -32.54 54.83
N GLN A 321 7.05 -32.79 54.22
CA GLN A 321 7.40 -34.08 53.61
C GLN A 321 8.83 -34.03 53.06
N GLN A 322 9.66 -34.97 53.49
CA GLN A 322 11.05 -35.18 53.07
C GLN A 322 11.13 -35.56 51.59
N PRO A 323 12.23 -35.19 50.87
CA PRO A 323 12.40 -35.53 49.49
C PRO A 323 12.81 -37.00 49.29
N CYS A 324 11.99 -37.78 48.60
CA CYS A 324 12.38 -39.09 48.09
C CYS A 324 13.24 -38.88 46.81
N GLN A 325 14.40 -39.49 46.80
CA GLN A 325 15.32 -39.52 45.62
C GLN A 325 14.70 -40.31 44.48
N PRO A 326 14.79 -39.88 43.23
CA PRO A 326 14.29 -40.63 42.06
C PRO A 326 15.30 -41.70 41.64
N GLY A 327 14.83 -42.98 41.68
CA GLY A 327 15.57 -44.15 41.19
C GLY A 327 15.77 -44.13 39.68
N LYS A 328 16.90 -44.69 39.25
CA LYS A 328 17.44 -44.73 37.89
C LYS A 328 16.66 -45.57 36.84
N GLU A 329 15.43 -46.02 37.08
CA GLU A 329 14.71 -46.94 36.17
C GLU A 329 13.58 -46.30 35.33
N ALA A 330 13.31 -45.00 35.43
CA ALA A 330 12.20 -44.37 34.70
C ALA A 330 12.58 -43.82 33.29
N ARG A 331 13.78 -44.13 32.77
CA ARG A 331 14.28 -43.55 31.51
C ARG A 331 14.15 -44.45 30.26
N ARG A 332 13.43 -45.58 30.30
CA ARG A 332 13.38 -46.56 29.20
C ARG A 332 11.99 -46.98 28.69
N LYS A 333 10.92 -46.21 28.96
CA LYS A 333 9.61 -46.45 28.32
C LYS A 333 8.95 -45.11 27.94
N LEU A 334 9.54 -44.39 26.99
CA LEU A 334 8.92 -43.27 26.32
C LEU A 334 9.11 -43.40 24.80
N SER A 335 8.64 -44.51 24.26
CA SER A 335 8.39 -44.67 22.84
C SER A 335 7.20 -45.58 22.69
N THR A 336 6.22 -45.17 21.89
CA THR A 336 4.98 -45.88 21.52
C THR A 336 3.91 -45.93 22.61
N ASP A 337 3.08 -44.87 22.65
CA ASP A 337 1.61 -44.94 22.69
C ASP A 337 1.02 -43.53 22.92
N LEU A 338 1.03 -42.68 21.85
CA LEU A 338 0.24 -41.46 21.83
C LEU A 338 -1.19 -41.74 21.38
N SER A 339 -1.90 -42.62 22.09
CA SER A 339 -3.35 -42.61 22.06
C SER A 339 -3.86 -41.69 23.16
N PHE A 340 -4.10 -40.45 22.78
CA PHE A 340 -4.68 -39.40 23.63
C PHE A 340 -6.12 -39.80 23.98
N LYS A 341 -6.32 -40.64 25.03
CA LYS A 341 -7.63 -40.78 25.66
C LYS A 341 -8.00 -39.44 26.27
N ARG A 342 -8.86 -38.69 25.59
CA ARG A 342 -9.56 -37.51 26.13
C ARG A 342 -10.33 -37.95 27.38
N SER A 343 -9.74 -37.84 28.56
CA SER A 343 -10.48 -37.83 29.79
C SER A 343 -11.24 -36.51 29.89
N THR A 344 -12.52 -36.54 29.60
CA THR A 344 -13.46 -35.43 29.80
C THR A 344 -13.79 -35.25 31.30
N GLN A 345 -12.77 -35.04 32.12
CA GLN A 345 -12.99 -34.42 33.41
C GLN A 345 -12.95 -32.92 33.19
N LYS A 346 -14.10 -32.24 33.34
CA LYS A 346 -14.18 -30.79 33.46
C LYS A 346 -13.26 -30.36 34.59
N ARG A 347 -12.05 -29.86 34.26
CA ARG A 347 -11.19 -29.19 35.24
C ARG A 347 -12.00 -28.01 35.78
N LYS A 348 -12.13 -27.94 37.12
CA LYS A 348 -12.72 -26.75 37.74
C LYS A 348 -11.86 -25.56 37.37
N ASP A 349 -12.47 -24.54 36.73
CA ASP A 349 -11.78 -23.32 36.34
C ASP A 349 -11.16 -22.68 37.58
N THR A 350 -9.87 -22.38 37.48
CA THR A 350 -9.17 -21.67 38.56
C THR A 350 -9.66 -20.20 38.62
N PRO A 351 -9.54 -19.52 39.76
CA PRO A 351 -9.88 -18.09 39.86
C PRO A 351 -9.16 -17.25 38.78
N TYR A 352 -7.95 -17.66 38.40
CA TYR A 352 -7.20 -17.04 37.30
C TYR A 352 -7.88 -17.29 35.93
N ASP A 353 -8.31 -18.50 35.65
CA ASP A 353 -8.95 -18.82 34.38
C ASP A 353 -10.25 -18.01 34.18
N GLN A 354 -11.02 -17.86 35.28
CA GLN A 354 -12.24 -17.04 35.25
C GLN A 354 -11.93 -15.56 34.99
N LEU A 355 -10.91 -15.00 35.66
CA LEU A 355 -10.53 -13.61 35.46
C LEU A 355 -9.94 -13.38 34.06
N ARG A 356 -9.09 -14.31 33.59
CA ARG A 356 -8.55 -14.30 32.21
C ARG A 356 -9.68 -14.27 31.19
N GLN A 357 -10.65 -15.16 31.32
CA GLN A 357 -11.79 -15.24 30.41
C GLN A 357 -12.57 -13.92 30.41
N LYS A 358 -12.91 -13.37 31.58
CA LYS A 358 -13.60 -12.08 31.70
C LYS A 358 -12.83 -10.95 31.02
N THR A 359 -11.52 -10.90 31.19
CA THR A 359 -10.68 -9.87 30.60
C THR A 359 -10.64 -9.99 29.07
N VAL A 360 -10.46 -11.20 28.55
CA VAL A 360 -10.44 -11.43 27.10
C VAL A 360 -11.82 -11.17 26.48
N ASP A 361 -12.91 -11.56 27.14
CA ASP A 361 -14.26 -11.29 26.66
C ASP A 361 -14.58 -9.78 26.70
N TYR A 362 -14.09 -9.05 27.69
CA TYR A 362 -14.18 -7.59 27.70
C TYR A 362 -13.44 -6.97 26.53
N MET A 363 -12.21 -7.39 26.27
CA MET A 363 -11.42 -6.90 25.12
C MET A 363 -12.10 -7.25 23.80
N ASP A 364 -12.63 -8.48 23.63
CA ASP A 364 -13.41 -8.86 22.44
C ASP A 364 -14.63 -7.95 22.25
N SER A 365 -15.33 -7.60 23.33
CA SER A 365 -16.47 -6.68 23.27
C SER A 365 -16.08 -5.28 22.77
N LEU A 366 -14.92 -4.76 23.20
CA LEU A 366 -14.38 -3.48 22.74
C LEU A 366 -14.00 -3.54 21.27
N PHE A 367 -13.31 -4.61 20.85
CA PHE A 367 -12.92 -4.79 19.46
C PHE A 367 -14.12 -4.89 18.53
N ARG A 368 -15.15 -5.64 18.90
CA ARG A 368 -16.40 -5.75 18.12
C ARG A 368 -17.15 -4.43 18.03
N LYS A 369 -17.13 -3.63 19.10
CA LYS A 369 -17.81 -2.32 19.14
C LYS A 369 -17.15 -1.32 18.18
N HIS A 370 -15.81 -1.25 18.15
CA HIS A 370 -15.06 -0.18 17.51
C HIS A 370 -14.34 -0.57 16.21
N LEU A 371 -13.99 -1.86 16.00
CA LEU A 371 -13.28 -2.32 14.81
C LEU A 371 -14.23 -2.90 13.75
N ARG A 372 -15.29 -2.15 13.43
CA ARG A 372 -16.15 -2.46 12.29
C ARG A 372 -15.44 -2.13 10.99
N SER A 373 -15.76 -2.85 9.91
CA SER A 373 -15.25 -2.49 8.59
C SER A 373 -15.71 -1.09 8.19
N PRO A 374 -14.82 -0.19 7.73
CA PRO A 374 -15.21 1.13 7.24
C PRO A 374 -16.26 1.08 6.13
N GLN A 375 -16.19 0.06 5.27
CA GLN A 375 -17.12 -0.12 4.14
C GLN A 375 -18.56 -0.46 4.58
N SER A 376 -18.76 -0.80 5.86
CA SER A 376 -20.11 -0.99 6.43
C SER A 376 -20.76 0.31 6.90
N LEU A 377 -19.99 1.39 6.96
CA LEU A 377 -20.47 2.70 7.44
C LEU A 377 -21.06 3.51 6.28
N PRO A 378 -22.15 4.27 6.53
CA PRO A 378 -22.68 5.17 5.52
C PRO A 378 -21.69 6.30 5.21
N LEU A 379 -21.71 6.79 3.98
CA LEU A 379 -20.87 7.88 3.47
C LEU A 379 -19.35 7.63 3.58
N HIS A 380 -18.91 6.35 3.75
CA HIS A 380 -17.48 6.05 3.79
C HIS A 380 -16.76 6.43 2.49
N GLU A 381 -17.45 6.42 1.34
CA GLU A 381 -16.89 6.80 0.03
C GLU A 381 -16.42 8.27 -0.01
N VAL A 382 -16.92 9.11 0.90
CA VAL A 382 -16.48 10.51 1.03
C VAL A 382 -15.05 10.59 1.55
N MET A 383 -14.64 9.68 2.43
CA MET A 383 -13.32 9.70 3.08
C MET A 383 -12.36 8.65 2.54
N TYR A 384 -12.88 7.50 2.05
CA TYR A 384 -12.07 6.37 1.61
C TYR A 384 -11.93 6.32 0.09
N PHE A 385 -10.69 6.37 -0.39
CA PHE A 385 -10.37 6.21 -1.80
C PHE A 385 -10.10 4.74 -2.14
N ASP A 386 -10.91 4.13 -3.02
CA ASP A 386 -10.82 2.70 -3.37
C ASP A 386 -10.75 2.45 -4.90
N LYS A 387 -10.45 3.48 -5.73
CA LYS A 387 -10.35 3.36 -7.19
C LYS A 387 -9.02 2.77 -7.64
N LEU A 388 -8.77 1.49 -7.31
CA LEU A 388 -7.51 0.79 -7.63
C LEU A 388 -7.19 0.80 -9.13
N HIS A 389 -8.18 0.70 -10.02
CA HIS A 389 -7.95 0.67 -11.46
C HIS A 389 -7.26 1.94 -11.96
N LYS A 390 -7.66 3.12 -11.46
CA LYS A 390 -7.04 4.39 -11.78
C LYS A 390 -5.59 4.48 -11.29
N VAL A 391 -5.36 4.01 -10.08
CA VAL A 391 -4.00 3.97 -9.52
C VAL A 391 -3.08 3.08 -10.35
N LYS A 392 -3.56 1.90 -10.75
CA LYS A 392 -2.79 0.98 -11.60
C LYS A 392 -2.53 1.56 -12.99
N GLU A 393 -3.53 2.20 -13.58
CA GLU A 393 -3.42 2.81 -14.92
C GLU A 393 -2.30 3.85 -14.98
N HIS A 394 -2.14 4.65 -13.92
CA HIS A 394 -1.16 5.74 -13.89
C HIS A 394 0.19 5.38 -13.26
N LEU A 395 0.21 4.51 -12.26
CA LEU A 395 1.46 4.12 -11.58
C LEU A 395 2.15 2.92 -12.22
N ILE A 396 1.40 2.00 -12.82
CA ILE A 396 1.99 0.92 -13.61
C ILE A 396 1.94 1.34 -15.07
N GLY A 397 3.07 1.74 -15.62
CA GLY A 397 3.17 2.00 -17.05
C GLY A 397 2.84 0.72 -17.84
N MET A 398 1.84 0.78 -18.71
CA MET A 398 1.50 -0.28 -19.67
C MET A 398 1.80 0.22 -21.08
N PRO A 399 3.08 0.47 -21.46
CA PRO A 399 3.42 1.11 -22.72
C PRO A 399 2.91 0.30 -23.90
N ARG A 400 2.89 -1.02 -23.78
CA ARG A 400 2.37 -1.90 -24.83
C ARG A 400 0.86 -1.76 -25.03
N ALA A 401 0.09 -1.71 -23.95
CA ALA A 401 -1.35 -1.49 -24.02
C ALA A 401 -1.67 -0.13 -24.64
N ALA A 402 -0.94 0.93 -24.25
CA ALA A 402 -1.08 2.26 -24.83
C ALA A 402 -0.76 2.26 -26.33
N ILE A 403 0.33 1.61 -26.75
CA ILE A 403 0.70 1.47 -28.17
C ILE A 403 -0.38 0.68 -28.92
N GLN A 404 -0.89 -0.42 -28.38
CA GLN A 404 -1.94 -1.20 -29.00
C GLN A 404 -3.24 -0.39 -29.16
N THR A 405 -3.63 0.37 -28.14
CA THR A 405 -4.78 1.28 -28.22
C THR A 405 -4.58 2.34 -29.31
N ALA A 406 -3.42 2.99 -29.33
CA ALA A 406 -3.09 4.00 -30.34
C ALA A 406 -3.08 3.42 -31.78
N LEU A 407 -2.62 2.19 -31.97
CA LEU A 407 -2.62 1.52 -33.27
C LEU A 407 -4.02 1.03 -33.68
N SER A 408 -4.84 0.59 -32.72
CA SER A 408 -6.21 0.12 -32.98
C SER A 408 -7.16 1.28 -33.21
N ASP A 409 -7.01 2.36 -32.46
CA ASP A 409 -7.83 3.56 -32.52
C ASP A 409 -6.95 4.81 -32.34
N PRO A 410 -6.32 5.32 -33.41
CA PRO A 410 -5.46 6.50 -33.35
C PRO A 410 -6.17 7.77 -32.85
N ARG A 411 -7.51 7.79 -32.94
CA ARG A 411 -8.34 8.95 -32.55
C ARG A 411 -8.82 8.88 -31.10
N HIS A 412 -8.55 7.76 -30.42
CA HIS A 412 -8.92 7.57 -29.02
C HIS A 412 -8.51 8.74 -28.12
N TYR A 413 -7.31 9.28 -28.34
CA TYR A 413 -6.78 10.38 -27.53
C TYR A 413 -7.37 11.75 -27.90
N LEU A 414 -8.05 11.89 -29.02
CA LEU A 414 -8.63 13.16 -29.44
C LEU A 414 -9.96 13.46 -28.74
N LYS A 415 -10.65 12.43 -28.23
CA LYS A 415 -11.94 12.51 -27.52
C LYS A 415 -12.94 13.46 -28.20
N CYS A 416 -13.00 13.37 -29.52
CA CYS A 416 -13.85 14.22 -30.35
C CYS A 416 -14.96 13.37 -30.94
N GLU A 417 -16.22 13.69 -30.66
CA GLU A 417 -17.39 12.97 -31.19
C GLU A 417 -17.41 12.91 -32.72
N CYS A 418 -16.96 13.97 -33.41
CA CYS A 418 -16.88 14.00 -34.88
C CYS A 418 -15.78 13.10 -35.46
N CYS A 419 -14.85 12.58 -34.61
CA CYS A 419 -13.76 11.69 -35.01
C CYS A 419 -13.96 10.26 -34.55
N GLU A 420 -15.08 9.92 -33.93
CA GLU A 420 -15.39 8.54 -33.55
C GLU A 420 -15.44 7.65 -34.80
N ILE A 421 -14.76 6.50 -34.70
CA ILE A 421 -14.76 5.46 -35.72
C ILE A 421 -15.55 4.28 -35.17
N GLU A 422 -16.43 3.72 -35.95
CA GLU A 422 -17.10 2.47 -35.58
C GLU A 422 -16.07 1.40 -35.22
N ALA A 423 -16.32 0.68 -34.13
CA ALA A 423 -15.41 -0.35 -33.63
C ALA A 423 -15.16 -1.40 -34.73
N GLY A 424 -13.88 -1.60 -35.09
CA GLY A 424 -13.45 -2.55 -36.09
C GLY A 424 -13.31 -1.99 -37.52
N ALA A 425 -13.85 -0.82 -37.86
CA ALA A 425 -13.73 -0.26 -39.21
C ALA A 425 -12.28 0.12 -39.55
N ILE A 426 -11.84 -0.25 -40.74
CA ILE A 426 -10.53 0.16 -41.29
C ILE A 426 -10.81 1.21 -42.39
N GLN A 427 -10.48 2.46 -42.08
CA GLN A 427 -10.66 3.59 -42.99
C GLN A 427 -9.35 3.94 -43.71
N ASP A 428 -9.43 4.46 -44.92
CA ASP A 428 -8.30 4.96 -45.71
C ASP A 428 -7.60 6.18 -45.08
N SER A 429 -8.32 6.94 -44.23
CA SER A 429 -7.83 8.11 -43.50
C SER A 429 -6.99 7.76 -42.29
N LEU A 430 -6.86 6.50 -41.90
CA LEU A 430 -6.02 6.06 -40.77
C LEU A 430 -4.53 6.14 -41.12
N PRO A 431 -3.64 6.32 -40.14
CA PRO A 431 -2.20 6.20 -40.33
C PRO A 431 -1.81 4.84 -40.91
N ASP A 432 -0.84 4.79 -41.80
CA ASP A 432 -0.37 3.56 -42.49
C ASP A 432 -0.04 2.44 -41.50
N VAL A 433 0.60 2.77 -40.40
CA VAL A 433 0.94 1.79 -39.34
C VAL A 433 -0.30 1.20 -38.70
N SER A 434 -1.36 2.02 -38.50
CA SER A 434 -2.63 1.57 -37.91
C SER A 434 -3.39 0.67 -38.89
N VAL A 435 -3.42 1.01 -40.19
CA VAL A 435 -3.99 0.15 -41.23
C VAL A 435 -3.26 -1.19 -41.28
N ALA A 436 -1.93 -1.16 -41.37
CA ALA A 436 -1.11 -2.37 -41.34
C ALA A 436 -1.32 -3.20 -40.07
N TYR A 437 -1.41 -2.56 -38.91
CA TYR A 437 -1.66 -3.22 -37.63
C TYR A 437 -3.03 -3.90 -37.56
N LYS A 438 -4.10 -3.21 -37.98
CA LYS A 438 -5.46 -3.79 -38.00
C LYS A 438 -5.52 -5.00 -38.93
N LEU A 439 -4.98 -4.90 -40.15
CA LEU A 439 -4.89 -6.03 -41.08
C LEU A 439 -4.08 -7.20 -40.50
N HIS A 440 -2.97 -6.92 -39.80
CA HIS A 440 -2.18 -7.96 -39.13
C HIS A 440 -2.97 -8.70 -38.04
N LEU A 441 -3.93 -8.04 -37.37
CA LEU A 441 -4.76 -8.70 -36.35
C LEU A 441 -5.69 -9.76 -36.97
N GLU A 442 -6.11 -9.58 -38.21
CA GLU A 442 -6.96 -10.53 -38.95
C GLU A 442 -6.18 -11.70 -39.52
N CYS A 443 -4.86 -11.58 -39.63
CA CYS A 443 -4.00 -12.63 -40.18
C CYS A 443 -3.71 -13.75 -39.14
N SER A 444 -3.37 -14.93 -39.67
CA SER A 444 -2.88 -16.06 -38.89
C SER A 444 -1.47 -15.78 -38.29
N ARG A 445 -0.90 -16.77 -37.57
CA ARG A 445 0.44 -16.66 -36.97
C ARG A 445 1.56 -16.40 -37.97
N MET A 446 1.42 -16.92 -39.19
CA MET A 446 2.37 -16.73 -40.29
C MET A 446 1.68 -15.86 -41.35
N ILE A 447 2.26 -14.70 -41.61
CA ILE A 447 1.70 -13.70 -42.54
C ILE A 447 2.57 -13.66 -43.79
N ASN A 448 1.94 -13.86 -44.95
CA ASN A 448 2.59 -13.63 -46.24
C ASN A 448 2.64 -12.12 -46.53
N LEU A 449 3.82 -11.57 -46.74
CA LEU A 449 4.01 -10.14 -46.99
C LEU A 449 3.32 -9.64 -48.24
N TYR A 450 3.25 -10.49 -49.28
CA TYR A 450 2.57 -10.12 -50.54
C TYR A 450 1.06 -9.99 -50.34
N ASP A 451 0.43 -10.98 -49.70
CA ASP A 451 -1.02 -10.96 -49.46
C ASP A 451 -1.39 -9.77 -48.55
N TRP A 452 -0.54 -9.50 -47.54
CA TRP A 452 -0.71 -8.36 -46.65
C TRP A 452 -0.56 -7.01 -47.38
N LEU A 453 0.40 -6.89 -48.30
CA LEU A 453 0.54 -5.73 -49.18
C LEU A 453 -0.70 -5.53 -50.07
N GLN A 454 -1.25 -6.61 -50.64
CA GLN A 454 -2.47 -6.50 -51.45
C GLN A 454 -3.66 -6.01 -50.62
N ALA A 455 -3.87 -6.58 -49.43
CA ALA A 455 -4.90 -6.11 -48.50
C ALA A 455 -4.72 -4.61 -48.13
N PHE A 456 -3.47 -4.19 -47.85
CA PHE A 456 -3.14 -2.80 -47.56
C PHE A 456 -3.46 -1.85 -48.73
N LYS A 457 -3.15 -2.27 -49.97
CA LYS A 457 -3.49 -1.52 -51.19
C LYS A 457 -5.00 -1.35 -51.38
N VAL A 458 -5.78 -2.40 -51.15
CA VAL A 458 -7.26 -2.37 -51.31
C VAL A 458 -7.88 -1.39 -50.31
N VAL A 459 -7.34 -1.27 -49.11
CA VAL A 459 -7.83 -0.31 -48.11
C VAL A 459 -7.54 1.13 -48.50
N LEU A 460 -6.34 1.40 -49.06
CA LEU A 460 -5.91 2.78 -49.35
C LEU A 460 -6.31 3.27 -50.75
N ASP A 461 -6.63 2.36 -51.67
CA ASP A 461 -7.07 2.68 -53.03
C ASP A 461 -8.26 1.76 -53.41
N PRO A 462 -9.47 2.10 -52.93
CA PRO A 462 -10.65 1.25 -53.09
C PRO A 462 -11.26 1.28 -54.51
N ASP A 463 -10.69 2.05 -55.48
CA ASP A 463 -11.24 2.17 -56.83
C ASP A 463 -10.82 1.01 -57.75
N PRO A 464 -11.64 -0.06 -57.89
CA PRO A 464 -11.29 -1.25 -58.68
C PRO A 464 -11.48 -1.06 -60.19
N LYS A 465 -11.85 0.12 -60.72
CA LYS A 465 -12.21 0.32 -62.15
C LYS A 465 -11.01 0.38 -63.10
N ALA A 466 -9.80 0.19 -62.64
CA ALA A 466 -8.60 0.27 -63.47
C ALA A 466 -7.94 -1.08 -63.83
N SER A 467 -8.54 -2.23 -63.51
CA SER A 467 -7.86 -3.55 -63.58
C SER A 467 -7.97 -4.26 -64.94
N THR A 468 -8.38 -3.61 -66.04
CA THR A 468 -8.55 -4.30 -67.35
C THR A 468 -7.68 -3.74 -68.48
N LYS A 469 -6.78 -2.82 -68.27
CA LYS A 469 -5.83 -2.37 -69.33
C LYS A 469 -4.44 -2.15 -68.74
N THR A 470 -3.42 -2.44 -69.54
CA THR A 470 -1.98 -2.26 -69.21
C THR A 470 -1.68 -1.04 -68.36
N PRO A 471 -0.95 -1.21 -67.22
CA PRO A 471 -0.77 -0.14 -66.22
C PRO A 471 -0.08 1.07 -66.86
N SER A 472 -0.71 2.23 -66.79
CA SER A 472 -0.12 3.50 -67.20
C SER A 472 1.09 3.87 -66.32
N LYS A 473 2.03 4.68 -66.85
CA LYS A 473 3.19 5.18 -66.08
C LYS A 473 2.80 5.85 -64.73
N LYS A 474 1.60 6.47 -64.65
CA LYS A 474 1.06 7.06 -63.40
C LYS A 474 0.64 6.00 -62.39
N GLN A 475 0.04 4.86 -62.84
CA GLN A 475 -0.34 3.75 -61.96
C GLN A 475 0.88 3.04 -61.36
N LYS A 476 1.94 2.80 -62.17
CA LYS A 476 3.20 2.23 -61.65
C LYS A 476 3.82 3.09 -60.54
N LYS A 477 3.80 4.42 -60.69
CA LYS A 477 4.36 5.34 -59.68
C LYS A 477 3.52 5.39 -58.39
N SER A 478 2.19 5.24 -58.51
CA SER A 478 1.30 5.10 -57.33
C SER A 478 1.54 3.78 -56.60
N ASP A 479 1.69 2.69 -57.33
CA ASP A 479 1.98 1.36 -56.78
C ASP A 479 3.32 1.31 -56.02
N GLU A 480 4.37 1.93 -56.57
CA GLU A 480 5.68 2.04 -55.94
C GLU A 480 5.60 2.86 -54.62
N GLN A 481 4.80 3.93 -54.62
CA GLN A 481 4.58 4.74 -53.41
C GLN A 481 3.81 3.97 -52.32
N LEU A 482 2.75 3.25 -52.68
CA LEU A 482 2.00 2.41 -51.74
C LEU A 482 2.86 1.29 -51.17
N GLN A 483 3.72 0.67 -51.98
CA GLN A 483 4.68 -0.33 -51.54
C GLN A 483 5.69 0.28 -50.55
N ALA A 484 6.21 1.48 -50.82
CA ALA A 484 7.13 2.14 -49.91
C ALA A 484 6.48 2.49 -48.55
N ARG A 485 5.23 2.97 -48.56
CA ARG A 485 4.41 3.23 -47.35
C ARG A 485 4.21 1.93 -46.55
N PHE A 486 3.86 0.84 -47.22
CA PHE A 486 3.70 -0.47 -46.58
C PHE A 486 4.99 -0.96 -45.94
N ILE A 487 6.12 -0.91 -46.67
CA ILE A 487 7.44 -1.33 -46.12
C ILE A 487 7.78 -0.55 -44.85
N ARG A 488 7.52 0.76 -44.88
CA ARG A 488 7.73 1.60 -43.68
C ARG A 488 6.85 1.15 -42.52
N ALA A 489 5.56 0.97 -42.75
CA ALA A 489 4.62 0.54 -41.70
C ALA A 489 5.01 -0.84 -41.13
N VAL A 490 5.42 -1.79 -41.96
CA VAL A 490 5.89 -3.11 -41.54
C VAL A 490 7.17 -3.01 -40.74
N SER A 491 8.12 -2.14 -41.14
CA SER A 491 9.37 -1.91 -40.38
C SER A 491 9.07 -1.33 -39.00
N GLU A 492 8.13 -0.41 -38.87
CA GLU A 492 7.70 0.16 -37.59
C GLU A 492 7.03 -0.89 -36.71
N LEU A 493 6.18 -1.75 -37.24
CA LEU A 493 5.57 -2.86 -36.50
C LEU A 493 6.61 -3.91 -36.05
N GLN A 494 7.65 -4.14 -36.86
CA GLN A 494 8.78 -5.01 -36.50
C GLN A 494 9.60 -4.37 -35.38
N PHE A 495 9.90 -3.08 -35.47
CA PHE A 495 10.62 -2.34 -34.42
C PHE A 495 9.87 -2.35 -33.09
N MET A 496 8.55 -2.16 -33.11
CA MET A 496 7.69 -2.24 -31.93
C MET A 496 7.48 -3.68 -31.42
N GLY A 497 8.00 -4.70 -32.11
CA GLY A 497 7.96 -6.09 -31.66
C GLY A 497 6.62 -6.79 -31.85
N PHE A 498 5.77 -6.36 -32.77
CA PHE A 498 4.52 -7.07 -33.12
C PHE A 498 4.73 -8.21 -34.08
N ILE A 499 5.75 -8.11 -34.92
CA ILE A 499 6.13 -9.14 -35.92
C ILE A 499 7.63 -9.38 -35.88
N LYS A 500 8.06 -10.55 -36.36
CA LYS A 500 9.47 -10.83 -36.62
C LYS A 500 9.65 -11.56 -37.95
N PRO A 501 10.76 -11.34 -38.65
CA PRO A 501 11.07 -12.07 -39.89
C PRO A 501 11.30 -13.56 -39.60
N THR A 502 11.00 -14.41 -40.56
CA THR A 502 11.25 -15.85 -40.45
C THR A 502 12.53 -16.24 -41.19
N LYS A 503 13.35 -17.11 -40.58
CA LYS A 503 14.60 -17.57 -41.20
C LYS A 503 14.41 -18.51 -42.38
N ARG A 504 13.28 -19.25 -42.41
CA ARG A 504 13.04 -20.30 -43.42
C ARG A 504 12.25 -19.80 -44.65
N LYS A 505 11.41 -18.81 -44.49
CA LYS A 505 10.55 -18.23 -45.54
C LYS A 505 10.73 -16.73 -45.57
N THR A 506 11.52 -16.22 -46.49
CA THR A 506 11.85 -14.78 -46.58
C THR A 506 10.63 -13.91 -46.88
N ASP A 507 9.60 -14.46 -47.52
CA ASP A 507 8.38 -13.75 -47.88
C ASP A 507 7.31 -13.76 -46.77
N HIS A 508 7.66 -14.29 -45.58
CA HIS A 508 6.72 -14.39 -44.47
C HIS A 508 7.32 -13.76 -43.21
N VAL A 509 6.43 -13.15 -42.43
CA VAL A 509 6.71 -12.70 -41.07
C VAL A 509 5.86 -13.48 -40.08
N GLN A 510 6.38 -13.63 -38.88
CA GLN A 510 5.69 -14.29 -37.79
C GLN A 510 5.05 -13.23 -36.88
N ARG A 511 3.76 -13.34 -36.65
CA ARG A 511 3.04 -12.56 -35.62
C ARG A 511 3.51 -12.98 -34.24
N LEU A 512 3.87 -12.01 -33.40
CA LEU A 512 4.22 -12.23 -32.02
C LEU A 512 2.97 -12.00 -31.16
N THR A 513 2.47 -13.10 -30.56
CA THR A 513 1.46 -13.04 -29.52
C THR A 513 2.16 -13.09 -28.19
N TRP A 514 2.05 -12.02 -27.42
CA TRP A 514 2.57 -12.01 -26.06
C TRP A 514 1.50 -12.65 -25.18
N GLY A 515 1.87 -13.72 -24.50
CA GLY A 515 1.04 -14.28 -23.45
C GLY A 515 0.78 -13.18 -22.43
N GLY A 516 -0.50 -12.96 -22.09
CA GLY A 516 -0.86 -11.99 -21.08
C GLY A 516 -0.16 -12.34 -19.77
N CYS A 517 0.54 -11.37 -19.21
CA CYS A 517 0.93 -11.38 -17.81
C CYS A 517 -0.22 -10.79 -16.99
#